data_779412b5feb76b0a8bf7940bd1e02755
#
_entry.id   779412b5feb76b0a8bf7940bd1e02755
#
_cell.length_a   1.000
_cell.length_b   1.000
_cell.length_c   1.000
_cell.angle_alpha   90.00
_cell.angle_beta   90.00
_cell.angle_gamma   90.00
#
_symmetry.space_group_name_H-M   'P 1'
#
loop_
_entity.id
_entity.type
_entity.pdbx_description
1 polymer ?
#
loop_
_entity_poly.entity_id
_entity_poly.type
_entity_poly.pdbx_seq_one_letter_code
_entity_poly.pdbx_strand_id
1 'polypeptide(L)'
;MNRWLRAALLAGVLAAPPPLAAHAIHTSVAEADYNAATRRLEVSLRVFIDDFEAALSVHALRRLSLAATPAAEFDAAARAYLAATFTVRTPDGQLAPLVWVGREVRDAENELWFHFEMPLPGGVEGCRVHHRALGEQFPTQINSVRVRDGERRLTLVFLARQTEKTVRFRP
;
A
#
# COMPACT_ATOMS: atom_id res chain seq x y z
N MET A 1 -16.38 -25.02 -74.80
CA MET A 1 -16.79 -23.63 -74.45
C MET A 1 -16.69 -23.51 -72.93
N ASN A 2 -15.61 -22.86 -72.45
CA ASN A 2 -15.16 -22.87 -71.09
C ASN A 2 -15.69 -21.63 -70.37
N ARG A 3 -16.36 -21.83 -69.27
CA ARG A 3 -16.74 -20.74 -68.38
C ARG A 3 -16.00 -20.91 -67.04
N TRP A 4 -15.04 -20.05 -66.86
CA TRP A 4 -14.24 -19.94 -65.64
C TRP A 4 -15.08 -19.34 -64.51
N LEU A 5 -15.36 -20.11 -63.48
CA LEU A 5 -15.91 -19.60 -62.21
C LEU A 5 -14.70 -19.21 -61.32
N ARG A 6 -14.49 -17.89 -61.17
CA ARG A 6 -13.57 -17.35 -60.23
C ARG A 6 -14.28 -17.29 -58.85
N ALA A 7 -13.91 -18.18 -57.95
CA ALA A 7 -14.29 -18.10 -56.58
C ALA A 7 -13.40 -17.03 -55.90
N ALA A 8 -14.00 -15.88 -55.53
CA ALA A 8 -13.34 -14.89 -54.68
C ALA A 8 -13.43 -15.37 -53.22
N LEU A 9 -12.29 -15.81 -52.64
CA LEU A 9 -12.18 -15.99 -51.19
C LEU A 9 -12.09 -14.61 -50.54
N LEU A 10 -13.16 -14.17 -49.87
CA LEU A 10 -13.10 -13.09 -48.91
C LEU A 10 -12.43 -13.62 -47.62
N ALA A 11 -11.16 -13.30 -47.44
CA ALA A 11 -10.47 -13.47 -46.15
C ALA A 11 -10.96 -12.37 -45.19
N GLY A 12 -11.95 -12.71 -44.38
CA GLY A 12 -12.37 -11.85 -43.25
C GLY A 12 -11.26 -11.83 -42.21
N VAL A 13 -10.52 -10.72 -42.13
CA VAL A 13 -9.60 -10.45 -41.01
C VAL A 13 -10.50 -10.20 -39.78
N LEU A 14 -10.61 -11.20 -38.92
CA LEU A 14 -11.16 -11.00 -37.58
C LEU A 14 -10.18 -10.06 -36.83
N ALA A 15 -10.50 -8.78 -36.77
CA ALA A 15 -9.83 -7.85 -35.88
C ALA A 15 -10.16 -8.27 -34.44
N ALA A 16 -9.24 -8.95 -33.78
CA ALA A 16 -9.32 -9.20 -32.34
C ALA A 16 -9.43 -7.82 -31.63
N PRO A 17 -10.39 -7.62 -30.73
CA PRO A 17 -10.44 -6.39 -29.95
C PRO A 17 -9.11 -6.25 -29.21
N PRO A 18 -8.56 -5.02 -29.08
CA PRO A 18 -7.36 -4.81 -28.28
C PRO A 18 -7.62 -5.31 -26.84
N PRO A 19 -6.65 -5.94 -26.20
CA PRO A 19 -6.82 -6.34 -24.82
C PRO A 19 -7.20 -5.09 -24.02
N LEU A 20 -8.36 -5.12 -23.37
CA LEU A 20 -8.72 -4.13 -22.36
C LEU A 20 -7.61 -4.19 -21.32
N ALA A 21 -6.76 -3.17 -21.29
CA ALA A 21 -5.82 -3.01 -20.20
C ALA A 21 -6.65 -2.91 -18.92
N ALA A 22 -6.76 -4.01 -18.19
CA ALA A 22 -7.28 -3.98 -16.84
C ALA A 22 -6.34 -3.04 -16.07
N HIS A 23 -6.84 -1.85 -15.71
CA HIS A 23 -6.08 -0.97 -14.84
C HIS A 23 -5.78 -1.75 -13.56
N ALA A 24 -4.52 -2.03 -13.31
CA ALA A 24 -4.10 -2.65 -12.06
C ALA A 24 -4.59 -1.76 -10.92
N ILE A 25 -5.39 -2.32 -10.02
CA ILE A 25 -5.86 -1.59 -8.85
C ILE A 25 -4.73 -1.70 -7.81
N HIS A 26 -3.97 -0.61 -7.66
CA HIS A 26 -2.92 -0.53 -6.65
C HIS A 26 -3.55 -0.23 -5.29
N THR A 27 -3.35 -1.13 -4.33
CA THR A 27 -3.95 -1.01 -2.99
C THR A 27 -2.97 -1.39 -1.90
N SER A 28 -3.12 -0.76 -0.73
CA SER A 28 -2.55 -1.24 0.51
C SER A 28 -3.60 -1.34 1.61
N VAL A 29 -3.39 -2.24 2.55
CA VAL A 29 -4.25 -2.41 3.73
C VAL A 29 -3.38 -2.45 4.97
N ALA A 30 -3.65 -1.58 5.93
CA ALA A 30 -3.06 -1.62 7.26
C ALA A 30 -4.12 -2.03 8.30
N GLU A 31 -3.80 -3.04 9.09
CA GLU A 31 -4.47 -3.32 10.36
C GLU A 31 -3.72 -2.56 11.45
N ALA A 32 -4.40 -1.72 12.20
CA ALA A 32 -3.81 -0.83 13.20
C ALA A 32 -4.55 -0.98 14.53
N ASP A 33 -4.01 -1.81 15.42
CA ASP A 33 -4.60 -2.17 16.69
C ASP A 33 -3.96 -1.37 17.82
N TYR A 34 -4.77 -0.61 18.56
CA TYR A 34 -4.28 0.07 19.75
C TYR A 34 -4.22 -0.88 20.94
N ASN A 35 -3.01 -1.13 21.41
CA ASN A 35 -2.76 -1.92 22.60
C ASN A 35 -2.69 -1.00 23.82
N ALA A 36 -3.73 -1.01 24.67
CA ALA A 36 -3.83 -0.16 25.83
C ALA A 36 -2.80 -0.51 26.92
N ALA A 37 -2.34 -1.79 26.99
CA ALA A 37 -1.34 -2.21 27.98
C ALA A 37 0.05 -1.65 27.65
N THR A 38 0.44 -1.64 26.39
CA THR A 38 1.73 -1.10 25.91
C THR A 38 1.64 0.37 25.55
N ARG A 39 0.44 0.92 25.40
CA ARG A 39 0.13 2.27 24.89
C ARG A 39 0.73 2.51 23.52
N ARG A 40 0.65 1.52 22.62
CA ARG A 40 1.16 1.55 21.26
C ARG A 40 0.07 1.23 20.26
N LEU A 41 0.15 1.84 19.10
CA LEU A 41 -0.57 1.42 17.91
C LEU A 41 0.30 0.39 17.20
N GLU A 42 -0.14 -0.85 17.17
CA GLU A 42 0.51 -1.97 16.48
C GLU A 42 -0.03 -2.04 15.06
N VAL A 43 0.85 -1.93 14.07
CA VAL A 43 0.47 -1.83 12.67
C VAL A 43 1.04 -2.99 11.87
N SER A 44 0.16 -3.67 11.12
CA SER A 44 0.50 -4.64 10.09
C SER A 44 0.05 -4.11 8.74
N LEU A 45 1.00 -3.63 7.93
CA LEU A 45 0.75 -3.05 6.62
C LEU A 45 1.05 -4.07 5.52
N ARG A 46 0.03 -4.39 4.71
CA ARG A 46 0.14 -5.22 3.52
C ARG A 46 0.23 -4.37 2.26
N VAL A 47 1.18 -4.72 1.40
CA VAL A 47 1.36 -4.16 0.05
C VAL A 47 1.65 -5.29 -0.94
N PHE A 48 1.56 -5.03 -2.25
CA PHE A 48 2.11 -5.93 -3.25
C PHE A 48 3.62 -5.75 -3.38
N ILE A 49 4.36 -6.86 -3.58
CA ILE A 49 5.83 -6.86 -3.62
C ILE A 49 6.35 -5.96 -4.74
N ASP A 50 5.86 -6.16 -5.96
CA ASP A 50 6.27 -5.42 -7.15
C ASP A 50 5.97 -3.93 -7.06
N ASP A 51 4.81 -3.55 -6.55
CA ASP A 51 4.43 -2.16 -6.31
C ASP A 51 5.36 -1.50 -5.27
N PHE A 52 5.66 -2.22 -4.18
CA PHE A 52 6.52 -1.69 -3.13
C PHE A 52 7.97 -1.54 -3.60
N GLU A 53 8.52 -2.53 -4.32
CA GLU A 53 9.87 -2.48 -4.89
C GLU A 53 10.01 -1.31 -5.87
N ALA A 54 8.99 -1.06 -6.70
CA ALA A 54 8.97 0.07 -7.62
C ALA A 54 9.00 1.41 -6.87
N ALA A 55 8.11 1.62 -5.91
CA ALA A 55 8.04 2.85 -5.14
C ALA A 55 9.30 3.07 -4.27
N LEU A 56 9.80 2.00 -3.62
CA LEU A 56 11.00 2.05 -2.82
C LEU A 56 12.23 2.41 -3.65
N SER A 57 12.35 1.86 -4.87
CA SER A 57 13.46 2.15 -5.79
C SER A 57 13.45 3.61 -6.24
N VAL A 58 12.28 4.19 -6.51
CA VAL A 58 12.14 5.61 -6.83
C VAL A 58 12.53 6.49 -5.63
N HIS A 59 12.04 6.16 -4.45
CA HIS A 59 12.36 6.89 -3.22
C HIS A 59 13.86 6.87 -2.88
N ALA A 60 14.49 5.70 -3.05
CA ALA A 60 15.91 5.50 -2.77
C ALA A 60 16.84 5.98 -3.89
N LEU A 61 16.32 6.43 -5.05
CA LEU A 61 17.05 6.80 -6.26
C LEU A 61 18.00 5.68 -6.76
N ARG A 62 17.67 4.44 -6.51
CA ARG A 62 18.39 3.24 -6.95
C ARG A 62 17.51 2.03 -6.93
N ARG A 63 17.83 1.02 -7.73
CA ARG A 63 17.06 -0.23 -7.76
C ARG A 63 17.24 -1.00 -6.46
N LEU A 64 16.11 -1.35 -5.84
CA LEU A 64 16.01 -2.20 -4.66
C LEU A 64 14.98 -3.30 -4.91
N SER A 65 15.32 -4.55 -4.56
CA SER A 65 14.39 -5.67 -4.64
C SER A 65 14.70 -6.71 -3.55
N LEU A 66 13.69 -7.47 -3.16
CA LEU A 66 13.84 -8.57 -2.18
C LEU A 66 14.85 -9.62 -2.65
N ALA A 67 14.90 -9.88 -3.96
CA ALA A 67 15.76 -10.91 -4.54
C ALA A 67 17.23 -10.49 -4.62
N ALA A 68 17.53 -9.20 -4.85
CA ALA A 68 18.88 -8.75 -5.17
C ALA A 68 19.51 -7.85 -4.09
N THR A 69 18.71 -7.30 -3.16
CA THR A 69 19.22 -6.42 -2.12
C THR A 69 19.43 -7.20 -0.82
N PRO A 70 20.55 -7.04 -0.11
CA PRO A 70 20.73 -7.63 1.21
C PRO A 70 19.58 -7.26 2.16
N ALA A 71 19.08 -8.24 2.94
CA ALA A 71 17.88 -8.06 3.76
C ALA A 71 17.96 -6.85 4.70
N ALA A 72 19.08 -6.66 5.39
CA ALA A 72 19.27 -5.52 6.31
C ALA A 72 19.23 -4.17 5.59
N GLU A 73 19.71 -4.10 4.36
CA GLU A 73 19.72 -2.89 3.53
C GLU A 73 18.30 -2.58 3.01
N PHE A 74 17.58 -3.61 2.54
CA PHE A 74 16.19 -3.49 2.13
C PHE A 74 15.32 -3.01 3.28
N ASP A 75 15.47 -3.63 4.46
CA ASP A 75 14.70 -3.28 5.67
C ASP A 75 15.00 -1.85 6.15
N ALA A 76 16.26 -1.40 6.08
CA ALA A 76 16.61 -0.02 6.40
C ALA A 76 15.95 0.99 5.45
N ALA A 77 15.96 0.71 4.14
CA ALA A 77 15.31 1.54 3.13
C ALA A 77 13.78 1.53 3.29
N ALA A 78 13.19 0.36 3.50
CA ALA A 78 11.74 0.20 3.73
C ALA A 78 11.29 0.97 4.97
N ARG A 79 12.02 0.87 6.08
CA ARG A 79 11.73 1.63 7.30
C ARG A 79 11.78 3.14 7.07
N ALA A 80 12.79 3.63 6.37
CA ALA A 80 12.92 5.06 6.05
C ALA A 80 11.75 5.53 5.18
N TYR A 81 11.39 4.76 4.15
CA TYR A 81 10.26 5.02 3.27
C TYR A 81 8.94 5.07 4.01
N LEU A 82 8.66 4.04 4.85
CA LEU A 82 7.42 3.98 5.62
C LEU A 82 7.34 5.10 6.66
N ALA A 83 8.45 5.45 7.34
CA ALA A 83 8.48 6.58 8.27
C ALA A 83 8.17 7.93 7.59
N ALA A 84 8.47 8.07 6.30
CA ALA A 84 8.17 9.26 5.51
C ALA A 84 6.75 9.28 4.90
N THR A 85 6.12 8.11 4.72
CA THR A 85 4.87 7.96 3.96
C THR A 85 3.68 7.49 4.79
N PHE A 86 3.93 6.89 5.95
CA PHE A 86 2.92 6.50 6.93
C PHE A 86 3.26 7.15 8.27
N THR A 87 2.50 8.17 8.67
CA THR A 87 2.74 8.89 9.94
C THR A 87 1.47 9.01 10.76
N VAL A 88 1.65 9.04 12.07
CA VAL A 88 0.58 9.33 13.03
C VAL A 88 0.99 10.50 13.90
N ARG A 89 0.11 11.49 14.03
CA ARG A 89 0.28 12.61 14.94
C ARG A 89 -0.78 12.56 16.02
N THR A 90 -0.36 12.81 17.24
CA THR A 90 -1.27 12.98 18.38
C THR A 90 -2.19 14.20 18.20
N PRO A 91 -3.28 14.34 18.97
CA PRO A 91 -4.16 15.50 18.87
C PRO A 91 -3.45 16.85 19.08
N ASP A 92 -2.40 16.90 19.90
CA ASP A 92 -1.53 18.06 20.13
C ASP A 92 -0.45 18.26 19.06
N GLY A 93 -0.43 17.41 18.01
CA GLY A 93 0.43 17.56 16.84
C GLY A 93 1.78 16.87 16.91
N GLN A 94 2.12 16.17 18.00
CA GLN A 94 3.38 15.44 18.12
C GLN A 94 3.40 14.24 17.16
N LEU A 95 4.54 14.03 16.50
CA LEU A 95 4.75 12.89 15.62
C LEU A 95 5.09 11.66 16.46
N ALA A 96 4.28 10.59 16.32
CA ALA A 96 4.61 9.30 16.90
C ALA A 96 5.72 8.63 16.07
N PRO A 97 6.86 8.24 16.69
CA PRO A 97 7.95 7.59 15.94
C PRO A 97 7.52 6.19 15.49
N LEU A 98 7.94 5.81 14.28
CA LEU A 98 7.78 4.44 13.78
C LEU A 98 8.87 3.55 14.39
N VAL A 99 8.47 2.55 15.17
CA VAL A 99 9.33 1.53 15.76
C VAL A 99 9.19 0.26 14.94
N TRP A 100 10.24 -0.09 14.21
CA TRP A 100 10.24 -1.26 13.32
C TRP A 100 10.22 -2.56 14.13
N VAL A 101 9.35 -3.50 13.73
CA VAL A 101 9.28 -4.86 14.28
C VAL A 101 9.86 -5.86 13.28
N GLY A 102 9.45 -5.79 12.02
CA GLY A 102 9.95 -6.69 10.99
C GLY A 102 9.09 -6.70 9.74
N ARG A 103 9.36 -7.66 8.85
CA ARG A 103 8.55 -7.94 7.66
C ARG A 103 8.32 -9.41 7.46
N GLU A 104 7.28 -9.75 6.73
CA GLU A 104 6.95 -11.09 6.25
C GLU A 104 6.74 -11.03 4.74
N VAL A 105 7.28 -12.00 4.02
CA VAL A 105 7.13 -12.14 2.56
C VAL A 105 6.23 -13.34 2.27
N ARG A 106 5.21 -13.14 1.45
CA ARG A 106 4.30 -14.18 0.96
C ARG A 106 4.35 -14.18 -0.56
N ASP A 107 5.38 -14.85 -1.09
CA ASP A 107 5.66 -14.86 -2.54
C ASP A 107 4.51 -15.43 -3.38
N ALA A 108 3.81 -16.45 -2.89
CA ALA A 108 2.72 -17.09 -3.61
C ALA A 108 1.53 -16.11 -3.84
N GLU A 109 1.32 -15.18 -2.94
CA GLU A 109 0.27 -14.16 -2.99
C GLU A 109 0.77 -12.81 -3.54
N ASN A 110 2.07 -12.69 -3.86
CA ASN A 110 2.74 -11.43 -4.20
C ASN A 110 2.56 -10.36 -3.12
N GLU A 111 2.59 -10.77 -1.84
CA GLU A 111 2.35 -9.89 -0.70
C GLU A 111 3.59 -9.67 0.15
N LEU A 112 3.77 -8.43 0.60
CA LEU A 112 4.78 -8.01 1.56
C LEU A 112 4.06 -7.36 2.73
N TRP A 113 4.32 -7.89 3.92
CA TRP A 113 3.78 -7.39 5.17
C TRP A 113 4.87 -6.71 5.97
N PHE A 114 4.58 -5.52 6.49
CA PHE A 114 5.45 -4.76 7.38
C PHE A 114 4.79 -4.63 8.73
N HIS A 115 5.55 -4.92 9.78
CA HIS A 115 5.10 -4.82 11.15
C HIS A 115 5.89 -3.72 11.86
N PHE A 116 5.18 -2.78 12.45
CA PHE A 116 5.78 -1.68 13.21
C PHE A 116 4.81 -1.18 14.28
N GLU A 117 5.34 -0.47 15.24
CA GLU A 117 4.59 0.10 16.35
C GLU A 117 4.79 1.61 16.42
N MET A 118 3.79 2.31 16.94
CA MET A 118 3.83 3.75 17.15
C MET A 118 3.39 4.08 18.57
N PRO A 119 4.27 4.60 19.45
CA PRO A 119 3.90 4.99 20.80
C PRO A 119 2.82 6.09 20.80
N LEU A 120 1.68 5.83 21.44
CA LEU A 120 0.55 6.74 21.59
C LEU A 120 0.07 6.71 23.06
N PRO A 121 0.78 7.33 23.98
CA PRO A 121 0.45 7.28 25.41
C PRO A 121 -0.91 7.86 25.76
N GLY A 122 -1.45 8.75 24.92
CA GLY A 122 -2.79 9.35 25.04
C GLY A 122 -3.91 8.60 24.33
N GLY A 123 -3.62 7.42 23.75
CA GLY A 123 -4.60 6.66 22.95
C GLY A 123 -4.63 7.09 21.49
N VAL A 124 -5.49 6.43 20.71
CA VAL A 124 -5.56 6.66 19.26
C VAL A 124 -6.67 7.63 18.85
N GLU A 125 -7.65 7.88 19.73
CA GLU A 125 -8.75 8.82 19.46
C GLU A 125 -8.24 10.24 19.20
N GLY A 126 -8.72 10.89 18.15
CA GLY A 126 -8.30 12.22 17.77
C GLY A 126 -6.94 12.32 17.07
N CYS A 127 -6.19 11.22 16.98
CA CYS A 127 -4.92 11.20 16.24
C CYS A 127 -5.16 11.41 14.74
N ARG A 128 -4.20 12.07 14.08
CA ARG A 128 -4.19 12.25 12.63
C ARG A 128 -3.28 11.23 11.99
N VAL A 129 -3.86 10.39 11.13
CA VAL A 129 -3.13 9.41 10.32
C VAL A 129 -2.90 10.00 8.94
N HIS A 130 -1.65 10.01 8.50
CA HIS A 130 -1.26 10.34 7.13
C HIS A 130 -0.70 9.08 6.46
N HIS A 131 -1.29 8.70 5.34
CA HIS A 131 -0.87 7.52 4.58
C HIS A 131 -0.88 7.83 3.09
N ARG A 132 0.34 7.99 2.52
CA ARG A 132 0.54 8.26 1.10
C ARG A 132 1.47 7.25 0.42
N ALA A 133 1.83 6.17 1.11
CA ALA A 133 2.72 5.16 0.54
C ALA A 133 2.22 4.70 -0.84
N LEU A 134 3.13 4.48 -1.76
CA LEU A 134 2.91 4.08 -3.14
C LEU A 134 2.23 5.15 -4.03
N GLY A 135 1.60 6.17 -3.44
CA GLY A 135 0.84 7.18 -4.18
C GLY A 135 1.69 8.11 -5.06
N GLU A 136 2.98 8.23 -4.79
CA GLU A 136 3.93 8.95 -5.64
C GLU A 136 4.23 8.19 -6.94
N GLN A 137 4.18 6.87 -6.90
CA GLN A 137 4.41 5.99 -8.05
C GLN A 137 3.11 5.66 -8.78
N PHE A 138 2.02 5.48 -8.04
CA PHE A 138 0.74 5.03 -8.56
C PHE A 138 -0.36 6.07 -8.28
N PRO A 139 -0.73 6.93 -9.24
CA PRO A 139 -1.75 7.98 -9.04
C PRO A 139 -3.13 7.46 -8.65
N THR A 140 -3.43 6.19 -8.96
CA THR A 140 -4.68 5.51 -8.60
C THR A 140 -4.62 4.73 -7.30
N GLN A 141 -3.52 4.84 -6.53
CA GLN A 141 -3.33 4.14 -5.27
C GLN A 141 -4.47 4.41 -4.29
N ILE A 142 -4.98 3.33 -3.71
CA ILE A 142 -5.95 3.37 -2.61
C ILE A 142 -5.29 2.74 -1.38
N ASN A 143 -5.12 3.53 -0.33
CA ASN A 143 -4.59 3.04 0.94
C ASN A 143 -5.72 2.98 1.96
N SER A 144 -5.82 1.92 2.73
CA SER A 144 -6.79 1.79 3.81
C SER A 144 -6.11 1.44 5.13
N VAL A 145 -6.62 2.03 6.22
CA VAL A 145 -6.18 1.72 7.59
C VAL A 145 -7.41 1.35 8.40
N ARG A 146 -7.43 0.12 8.89
CA ARG A 146 -8.45 -0.39 9.81
C ARG A 146 -7.95 -0.18 11.23
N VAL A 147 -8.50 0.82 11.90
CA VAL A 147 -8.13 1.15 13.28
C VAL A 147 -9.04 0.42 14.25
N ARG A 148 -8.44 -0.26 15.23
CA ARG A 148 -9.15 -0.90 16.34
C ARG A 148 -8.63 -0.39 17.69
N ASP A 149 -9.58 -0.16 18.61
CA ASP A 149 -9.30 0.18 20.01
C ASP A 149 -10.35 -0.51 20.89
N GLY A 150 -10.01 -1.65 21.43
CA GLY A 150 -10.95 -2.56 22.09
C GLY A 150 -12.06 -3.01 21.13
N GLU A 151 -13.30 -2.69 21.47
CA GLU A 151 -14.48 -2.99 20.64
C GLU A 151 -14.70 -1.98 19.51
N ARG A 152 -14.09 -0.78 19.61
CA ARG A 152 -14.27 0.29 18.64
C ARG A 152 -13.49 0.00 17.36
N ARG A 153 -14.12 0.22 16.20
CA ARG A 153 -13.53 -0.04 14.88
C ARG A 153 -13.83 1.11 13.93
N LEU A 154 -12.86 1.44 13.11
CA LEU A 154 -12.96 2.49 12.10
C LEU A 154 -12.08 2.12 10.91
N THR A 155 -12.58 2.37 9.68
CA THR A 155 -11.75 2.27 8.47
C THR A 155 -11.53 3.66 7.89
N LEU A 156 -10.27 4.02 7.71
CA LEU A 156 -9.84 5.23 7.03
C LEU A 156 -9.37 4.85 5.62
N VAL A 157 -9.87 5.55 4.59
CA VAL A 157 -9.48 5.32 3.19
C VAL A 157 -8.79 6.58 2.68
N PHE A 158 -7.58 6.42 2.14
CA PHE A 158 -6.73 7.49 1.64
C PHE A 158 -6.58 7.37 0.12
N LEU A 159 -6.65 8.50 -0.55
CA LEU A 159 -6.50 8.64 -2.00
C LEU A 159 -5.38 9.64 -2.28
N ALA A 160 -4.89 9.71 -3.52
CA ALA A 160 -3.76 10.57 -3.91
C ALA A 160 -3.90 12.05 -3.46
N ARG A 161 -5.13 12.57 -3.40
CA ARG A 161 -5.42 13.97 -2.98
C ARG A 161 -5.96 14.08 -1.55
N GLN A 162 -6.08 12.97 -0.82
CA GLN A 162 -6.69 12.90 0.50
C GLN A 162 -5.89 11.95 1.39
N THR A 163 -4.68 12.37 1.73
CA THR A 163 -3.66 11.56 2.40
C THR A 163 -3.64 11.68 3.92
N GLU A 164 -4.49 12.54 4.51
CA GLU A 164 -4.60 12.70 5.97
C GLU A 164 -6.04 12.54 6.44
N LYS A 165 -6.25 11.82 7.53
CA LYS A 165 -7.54 11.62 8.20
C LYS A 165 -7.39 11.56 9.71
N THR A 166 -8.41 12.02 10.43
CA THR A 166 -8.47 11.95 11.89
C THR A 166 -9.21 10.69 12.33
N VAL A 167 -8.66 9.99 13.31
CA VAL A 167 -9.33 8.86 13.97
C VAL A 167 -10.47 9.42 14.83
N ARG A 168 -11.70 9.09 14.48
CA ARG A 168 -12.90 9.46 15.23
C ARG A 168 -13.84 8.28 15.22
N PHE A 169 -13.90 7.55 16.33
CA PHE A 169 -14.88 6.50 16.48
C PHE A 169 -16.27 7.13 16.67
N ARG A 170 -17.26 6.50 16.04
CA ARG A 170 -18.65 6.89 16.30
C ARG A 170 -19.07 6.40 17.69
N PRO A 171 -19.89 7.16 18.42
CA PRO A 171 -20.45 6.73 19.70
C PRO A 171 -21.33 5.49 19.55
#